data_53084fbdb5ff2f859e3bcf2b8f6fb4f8
#
_entry.id   53084fbdb5ff2f859e3bcf2b8f6fb4f8
#
_cell.length_a   1.000
_cell.length_b   1.000
_cell.length_c   1.000
_cell.angle_alpha   90.00
_cell.angle_beta   90.00
_cell.angle_gamma   90.00
#
_symmetry.space_group_name_H-M   'P 1'
#
loop_
_entity.id
_entity.type
_entity.pdbx_description
1 polymer ?
#
loop_
_entity_poly.entity_id
_entity_poly.type
_entity_poly.pdbx_seq_one_letter_code
_entity_poly.pdbx_strand_id
1 'polypeptide(L)'
;MSAGVKVTTGDVTLPAGYWNAASTVATLNVTVTNTGSANAGVRLAYTLPAGLTDAGTDGCAADGNREYRCGQWTTAPGAQFSTRLRIRVDGDAWRNMPLAGSVRVTATGAAGTASDDEGFAVLFPPGPPAPGITMSAGEVTFDVDGASEGFLVRLGNTGRADASGWVDVLLPAGVTVTTPPAGCVAAAATRTRCELGTVRSGRTEEVRLPVTATPQALRSAPLSGAVIGRLNPRNGADRRMQLSFRITAASPEQLAVVPPPATSPSLPPAGAAPGDTGGSLSRQRTAMLLVTVSALLAVIAVGLATARLRRRISASRTGGAETTAATLGIEANQPLGGVPESDSGIWFRARRPARTQDRPGWDVR
;
A
#
# COMPACT_ATOMS: atom_id res chain seq x y z
N MET A 1 -13.73 -55.56 -15.02
CA MET A 1 -13.20 -54.25 -15.46
C MET A 1 -13.77 -53.19 -14.52
N SER A 2 -12.97 -52.27 -14.00
CA SER A 2 -13.40 -51.19 -13.11
C SER A 2 -13.12 -49.86 -13.76
N ALA A 3 -14.04 -48.89 -13.63
CA ALA A 3 -13.80 -47.50 -13.95
C ALA A 3 -13.08 -46.82 -12.77
N GLY A 4 -12.14 -45.94 -13.05
CA GLY A 4 -11.42 -45.21 -12.02
C GLY A 4 -10.70 -44.01 -12.63
N VAL A 5 -10.69 -42.87 -11.91
CA VAL A 5 -9.93 -41.66 -12.28
C VAL A 5 -9.45 -40.99 -11.01
N LYS A 6 -8.27 -40.36 -11.08
CA LYS A 6 -7.74 -39.54 -10.01
C LYS A 6 -7.29 -38.19 -10.57
N VAL A 7 -7.62 -37.13 -9.88
CA VAL A 7 -7.13 -35.78 -10.17
C VAL A 7 -6.24 -35.29 -9.03
N THR A 8 -5.22 -34.53 -9.36
CA THR A 8 -4.38 -33.82 -8.40
C THR A 8 -4.09 -32.41 -8.94
N THR A 9 -4.12 -31.44 -8.06
CA THR A 9 -3.82 -30.04 -8.38
C THR A 9 -2.77 -29.47 -7.44
N GLY A 10 -2.06 -28.43 -7.87
CA GLY A 10 -1.34 -27.55 -6.98
C GLY A 10 -2.19 -26.33 -6.60
N ASP A 11 -1.62 -25.41 -5.86
CA ASP A 11 -2.22 -24.10 -5.58
C ASP A 11 -1.85 -23.07 -6.64
N VAL A 12 -2.71 -22.06 -6.79
CA VAL A 12 -2.44 -20.88 -7.63
C VAL A 12 -1.62 -19.89 -6.83
N THR A 13 -0.33 -19.74 -7.13
CA THR A 13 0.57 -18.81 -6.44
C THR A 13 0.72 -17.52 -7.25
N LEU A 14 0.44 -16.36 -6.62
CA LEU A 14 0.55 -15.06 -7.24
C LEU A 14 1.91 -14.41 -6.96
N PRO A 15 2.53 -13.76 -7.98
CA PRO A 15 3.79 -13.04 -7.81
C PRO A 15 3.59 -11.73 -7.04
N ALA A 16 4.67 -11.17 -6.48
CA ALA A 16 4.64 -9.88 -5.75
C ALA A 16 4.09 -8.71 -6.60
N GLY A 17 4.25 -8.77 -7.93
CA GLY A 17 3.70 -7.77 -8.86
C GLY A 17 2.17 -7.70 -8.90
N TYR A 18 1.46 -8.69 -8.34
CA TYR A 18 0.00 -8.69 -8.22
C TYR A 18 -0.54 -7.39 -7.63
N TRP A 19 0.13 -6.83 -6.60
CA TRP A 19 -0.33 -5.63 -5.92
C TRP A 19 -0.37 -4.37 -6.78
N ASN A 20 0.42 -4.33 -7.86
CA ASN A 20 0.49 -3.20 -8.78
C ASN A 20 -0.33 -3.41 -10.06
N ALA A 21 -0.88 -4.61 -10.26
CA ALA A 21 -1.61 -4.99 -11.46
C ALA A 21 -3.13 -4.82 -11.32
N ALA A 22 -3.82 -4.51 -12.41
CA ALA A 22 -5.29 -4.53 -12.46
C ALA A 22 -5.84 -5.95 -12.40
N SER A 23 -5.10 -6.91 -12.96
CA SER A 23 -5.32 -8.35 -12.87
C SER A 23 -4.00 -9.08 -13.13
N THR A 24 -3.91 -10.31 -12.66
CA THR A 24 -2.73 -11.18 -12.86
C THR A 24 -3.21 -12.51 -13.41
N VAL A 25 -2.53 -13.01 -14.45
CA VAL A 25 -2.76 -14.37 -14.97
C VAL A 25 -1.78 -15.29 -14.30
N ALA A 26 -2.31 -16.33 -13.67
CA ALA A 26 -1.55 -17.41 -13.04
C ALA A 26 -1.92 -18.77 -13.67
N THR A 27 -1.10 -19.77 -13.44
CA THR A 27 -1.30 -21.11 -13.98
C THR A 27 -1.60 -22.08 -12.84
N LEU A 28 -2.67 -22.87 -13.00
CA LEU A 28 -2.98 -24.02 -12.18
C LEU A 28 -2.59 -25.28 -12.95
N ASN A 29 -1.68 -26.07 -12.42
CA ASN A 29 -1.31 -27.35 -13.00
C ASN A 29 -2.27 -28.43 -12.47
N VAL A 30 -2.87 -29.17 -13.39
CA VAL A 30 -3.78 -30.27 -13.09
C VAL A 30 -3.22 -31.56 -13.71
N THR A 31 -3.12 -32.59 -12.91
CA THR A 31 -2.68 -33.93 -13.35
C THR A 31 -3.82 -34.89 -13.17
N VAL A 32 -4.10 -35.68 -14.21
CA VAL A 32 -5.18 -36.64 -14.25
C VAL A 32 -4.60 -38.03 -14.56
N THR A 33 -5.01 -39.02 -13.78
CA THR A 33 -4.58 -40.43 -13.93
C THR A 33 -5.81 -41.32 -14.12
N ASN A 34 -5.82 -42.14 -15.16
CA ASN A 34 -6.81 -43.19 -15.31
C ASN A 34 -6.42 -44.36 -14.41
N THR A 35 -7.11 -44.52 -13.28
CA THR A 35 -6.90 -45.63 -12.33
C THR A 35 -7.77 -46.85 -12.63
N GLY A 36 -8.57 -46.79 -13.69
CA GLY A 36 -9.39 -47.90 -14.17
C GLY A 36 -8.61 -48.94 -14.94
N SER A 37 -9.25 -50.04 -15.24
CA SER A 37 -8.67 -51.19 -15.97
C SER A 37 -8.95 -51.17 -17.49
N ALA A 38 -9.56 -50.10 -18.02
CA ALA A 38 -9.90 -49.94 -19.43
C ALA A 38 -9.63 -48.51 -19.92
N ASN A 39 -9.53 -48.36 -21.24
CA ASN A 39 -9.51 -47.00 -21.85
C ASN A 39 -10.75 -46.23 -21.45
N ALA A 40 -10.57 -44.97 -21.14
CA ALA A 40 -11.64 -44.07 -20.74
C ALA A 40 -11.53 -42.70 -21.44
N GLY A 41 -12.68 -42.15 -21.81
CA GLY A 41 -12.81 -40.75 -22.22
C GLY A 41 -12.91 -39.88 -20.97
N VAL A 42 -11.96 -39.00 -20.79
CA VAL A 42 -11.86 -38.13 -19.60
C VAL A 42 -12.33 -36.73 -19.97
N ARG A 43 -13.18 -36.13 -19.12
CA ARG A 43 -13.61 -34.74 -19.17
C ARG A 43 -13.20 -34.04 -17.88
N LEU A 44 -12.81 -32.77 -18.00
CA LEU A 44 -12.43 -31.95 -16.89
C LEU A 44 -13.38 -30.73 -16.79
N ALA A 45 -13.82 -30.42 -15.58
CA ALA A 45 -14.53 -29.20 -15.25
C ALA A 45 -13.86 -28.54 -14.06
N TYR A 46 -13.90 -27.21 -13.98
CA TYR A 46 -13.40 -26.49 -12.83
C TYR A 46 -14.28 -25.29 -12.51
N THR A 47 -14.34 -24.98 -11.20
CA THR A 47 -15.14 -23.85 -10.68
C THR A 47 -14.22 -22.83 -10.05
N LEU A 48 -14.41 -21.56 -10.43
CA LEU A 48 -13.65 -20.44 -9.94
C LEU A 48 -14.46 -19.59 -8.96
N PRO A 49 -13.89 -19.10 -7.84
CA PRO A 49 -14.57 -18.20 -6.93
C PRO A 49 -14.72 -16.79 -7.56
N ALA A 50 -15.48 -15.91 -6.89
CA ALA A 50 -15.61 -14.50 -7.28
C ALA A 50 -14.24 -13.80 -7.30
N GLY A 51 -13.99 -12.96 -8.31
CA GLY A 51 -12.71 -12.31 -8.53
C GLY A 51 -11.70 -13.14 -9.33
N LEU A 52 -12.10 -14.34 -9.77
CA LEU A 52 -11.32 -15.17 -10.67
C LEU A 52 -12.13 -15.50 -11.93
N THR A 53 -11.44 -15.54 -13.08
CA THR A 53 -12.00 -15.93 -14.37
C THR A 53 -10.99 -16.78 -15.15
N ASP A 54 -11.45 -17.56 -16.10
CA ASP A 54 -10.54 -18.21 -17.05
C ASP A 54 -9.89 -17.17 -17.96
N ALA A 55 -8.59 -17.31 -18.17
CA ALA A 55 -7.79 -16.41 -19.01
C ALA A 55 -7.60 -16.94 -20.45
N GLY A 56 -8.51 -17.78 -20.92
CA GLY A 56 -8.43 -18.45 -22.21
C GLY A 56 -7.57 -19.71 -22.13
N THR A 57 -8.02 -20.68 -21.33
CA THR A 57 -7.44 -22.03 -21.31
C THR A 57 -7.83 -22.77 -22.58
N ASP A 58 -6.84 -23.28 -23.32
CA ASP A 58 -7.08 -23.99 -24.57
C ASP A 58 -8.00 -25.20 -24.37
N GLY A 59 -9.02 -25.32 -25.23
CA GLY A 59 -9.98 -26.41 -25.20
C GLY A 59 -10.99 -26.36 -24.06
N CYS A 60 -11.03 -25.25 -23.30
CA CYS A 60 -12.01 -25.03 -22.24
C CYS A 60 -13.00 -23.92 -22.62
N ALA A 61 -14.24 -24.05 -22.19
CA ALA A 61 -15.30 -23.05 -22.40
C ALA A 61 -16.10 -22.85 -21.11
N ALA A 62 -16.62 -21.64 -20.94
CA ALA A 62 -17.52 -21.32 -19.83
C ALA A 62 -18.85 -22.08 -19.99
N ASP A 63 -19.32 -22.68 -18.87
CA ASP A 63 -20.59 -23.41 -18.80
C ASP A 63 -21.59 -22.76 -17.83
N GLY A 64 -21.46 -21.47 -17.58
CA GLY A 64 -22.26 -20.71 -16.62
C GLY A 64 -21.75 -20.80 -15.19
N ASN A 65 -22.28 -19.97 -14.29
CA ASN A 65 -21.99 -19.99 -12.84
C ASN A 65 -20.50 -20.05 -12.44
N ARG A 66 -19.61 -19.51 -13.27
CA ARG A 66 -18.14 -19.58 -13.07
C ARG A 66 -17.58 -21.02 -13.13
N GLU A 67 -18.32 -21.91 -13.75
CA GLU A 67 -17.88 -23.25 -14.14
C GLU A 67 -17.35 -23.22 -15.56
N TYR A 68 -16.26 -23.93 -15.81
CA TYR A 68 -15.61 -24.07 -17.10
C TYR A 68 -15.44 -25.54 -17.39
N ARG A 69 -15.71 -25.96 -18.64
CA ARG A 69 -15.56 -27.31 -19.10
C ARG A 69 -14.54 -27.41 -20.21
N CYS A 70 -13.64 -28.38 -20.07
CA CYS A 70 -12.61 -28.68 -21.05
C CYS A 70 -12.99 -29.91 -21.83
N GLY A 71 -12.42 -30.03 -23.04
CA GLY A 71 -12.68 -31.12 -23.98
C GLY A 71 -12.47 -32.50 -23.43
N GLN A 72 -12.58 -33.50 -24.29
CA GLN A 72 -12.48 -34.90 -23.94
C GLN A 72 -11.12 -35.47 -24.39
N TRP A 73 -10.41 -36.12 -23.46
CA TRP A 73 -9.17 -36.87 -23.75
C TRP A 73 -9.42 -38.34 -23.59
N THR A 74 -8.81 -39.16 -24.45
CA THR A 74 -8.82 -40.63 -24.28
C THR A 74 -7.55 -41.05 -23.58
N THR A 75 -7.69 -41.77 -22.46
CA THR A 75 -6.56 -42.28 -21.64
C THR A 75 -6.59 -43.78 -21.50
N ALA A 76 -5.41 -44.43 -21.64
CA ALA A 76 -5.24 -45.84 -21.37
C ALA A 76 -5.23 -46.14 -19.86
N PRO A 77 -5.44 -47.38 -19.44
CA PRO A 77 -5.29 -47.79 -18.05
C PRO A 77 -3.90 -47.42 -17.49
N GLY A 78 -3.87 -46.79 -16.32
CA GLY A 78 -2.66 -46.33 -15.67
C GLY A 78 -1.99 -45.11 -16.30
N ALA A 79 -2.50 -44.63 -17.43
CA ALA A 79 -1.93 -43.46 -18.08
C ALA A 79 -2.25 -42.15 -17.32
N GLN A 80 -1.30 -41.24 -17.37
CA GLN A 80 -1.38 -39.93 -16.75
C GLN A 80 -1.14 -38.84 -17.80
N PHE A 81 -1.86 -37.74 -17.69
CA PHE A 81 -1.58 -36.53 -18.44
C PHE A 81 -1.70 -35.31 -17.53
N SER A 82 -1.06 -34.20 -17.93
CA SER A 82 -1.14 -32.93 -17.23
C SER A 82 -1.64 -31.85 -18.16
N THR A 83 -2.47 -30.99 -17.64
CA THR A 83 -2.94 -29.78 -18.33
C THR A 83 -2.71 -28.54 -17.47
N ARG A 84 -2.66 -27.37 -18.11
CA ARG A 84 -2.45 -26.08 -17.45
C ARG A 84 -3.68 -25.21 -17.65
N LEU A 85 -4.34 -24.88 -16.56
CA LEU A 85 -5.46 -23.94 -16.58
C LEU A 85 -4.91 -22.53 -16.36
N ARG A 86 -5.32 -21.59 -17.20
CA ARG A 86 -4.92 -20.18 -17.14
C ARG A 86 -5.98 -19.42 -16.38
N ILE A 87 -5.65 -18.95 -15.19
CA ILE A 87 -6.59 -18.29 -14.28
C ILE A 87 -6.21 -16.80 -14.19
N ARG A 88 -7.14 -15.94 -14.51
CA ARG A 88 -7.03 -14.49 -14.27
C ARG A 88 -7.58 -14.20 -12.88
N VAL A 89 -6.78 -13.53 -12.07
CA VAL A 89 -7.11 -13.07 -10.73
C VAL A 89 -7.21 -11.55 -10.77
N ASP A 90 -8.36 -11.00 -10.41
CA ASP A 90 -8.59 -9.55 -10.38
C ASP A 90 -7.75 -8.88 -9.30
N GLY A 91 -7.33 -7.62 -9.53
CA GLY A 91 -6.42 -6.90 -8.62
C GLY A 91 -7.01 -6.64 -7.23
N ASP A 92 -8.33 -6.70 -7.08
CA ASP A 92 -9.04 -6.54 -5.80
C ASP A 92 -9.55 -7.85 -5.20
N ALA A 93 -9.30 -9.00 -5.88
CA ALA A 93 -9.74 -10.32 -5.44
C ALA A 93 -9.26 -10.68 -4.01
N TRP A 94 -8.12 -10.13 -3.58
CA TRP A 94 -7.58 -10.28 -2.23
C TRP A 94 -8.56 -9.86 -1.11
N ARG A 95 -9.53 -9.00 -1.41
CA ARG A 95 -10.55 -8.53 -0.44
C ARG A 95 -11.51 -9.65 -0.04
N ASN A 96 -11.59 -10.70 -0.86
CA ASN A 96 -12.48 -11.84 -0.67
C ASN A 96 -11.71 -13.09 -0.15
N MET A 97 -10.48 -12.92 0.35
CA MET A 97 -9.73 -14.03 0.93
C MET A 97 -10.44 -14.68 2.12
N PRO A 98 -10.33 -16.00 2.30
CA PRO A 98 -9.59 -16.98 1.48
C PRO A 98 -10.32 -17.34 0.19
N LEU A 99 -9.59 -17.50 -0.92
CA LEU A 99 -10.14 -17.91 -2.20
C LEU A 99 -9.75 -19.36 -2.50
N ALA A 100 -10.74 -20.19 -2.81
CA ALA A 100 -10.57 -21.55 -3.19
C ALA A 100 -11.47 -21.91 -4.37
N GLY A 101 -10.99 -22.76 -5.26
CA GLY A 101 -11.73 -23.33 -6.36
C GLY A 101 -11.67 -24.85 -6.31
N SER A 102 -12.29 -25.50 -7.29
CA SER A 102 -12.26 -26.97 -7.41
C SER A 102 -12.10 -27.39 -8.85
N VAL A 103 -11.47 -28.54 -9.04
CA VAL A 103 -11.35 -29.24 -10.30
C VAL A 103 -12.03 -30.57 -10.16
N ARG A 104 -12.91 -30.91 -11.09
CA ARG A 104 -13.60 -32.21 -11.18
C ARG A 104 -13.25 -32.89 -12.47
N VAL A 105 -12.99 -34.19 -12.39
CA VAL A 105 -12.72 -35.04 -13.55
C VAL A 105 -13.72 -36.19 -13.59
N THR A 106 -14.22 -36.46 -14.79
CA THR A 106 -15.12 -37.60 -15.05
C THR A 106 -14.51 -38.44 -16.14
N ALA A 107 -14.33 -39.73 -15.86
CA ALA A 107 -13.89 -40.73 -16.82
C ALA A 107 -15.06 -41.66 -17.18
N THR A 108 -15.29 -41.86 -18.48
CA THR A 108 -16.35 -42.74 -19.01
C THR A 108 -15.76 -43.69 -20.00
N GLY A 109 -16.06 -44.97 -19.86
CA GLY A 109 -15.57 -46.04 -20.74
C GLY A 109 -16.43 -47.30 -20.65
N ALA A 110 -15.97 -48.36 -21.27
CA ALA A 110 -16.66 -49.65 -21.26
C ALA A 110 -16.88 -50.25 -19.86
N ALA A 111 -16.06 -49.83 -18.89
CA ALA A 111 -16.15 -50.24 -17.49
C ALA A 111 -17.10 -49.39 -16.64
N GLY A 112 -17.79 -48.41 -17.22
CA GLY A 112 -18.69 -47.48 -16.54
C GLY A 112 -18.13 -46.07 -16.44
N THR A 113 -18.65 -45.30 -15.46
CA THR A 113 -18.25 -43.92 -15.20
C THR A 113 -17.67 -43.83 -13.79
N ALA A 114 -16.58 -43.06 -13.66
CA ALA A 114 -15.97 -42.67 -12.38
C ALA A 114 -15.70 -41.20 -12.38
N SER A 115 -15.72 -40.57 -11.21
CA SER A 115 -15.37 -39.15 -11.03
C SER A 115 -14.51 -38.94 -9.80
N ASP A 116 -13.68 -37.90 -9.84
CA ASP A 116 -12.85 -37.46 -8.73
C ASP A 116 -12.79 -35.95 -8.74
N ASP A 117 -12.61 -35.33 -7.58
CA ASP A 117 -12.50 -33.87 -7.44
C ASP A 117 -11.42 -33.48 -6.44
N GLU A 118 -10.75 -32.35 -6.72
CA GLU A 118 -9.68 -31.81 -5.93
C GLU A 118 -9.86 -30.31 -5.79
N GLY A 119 -9.67 -29.77 -4.58
CA GLY A 119 -9.68 -28.34 -4.30
C GLY A 119 -8.31 -27.72 -4.54
N PHE A 120 -8.29 -26.43 -4.86
CA PHE A 120 -7.08 -25.61 -4.88
C PHE A 120 -7.29 -24.29 -4.19
N ALA A 121 -6.24 -23.73 -3.58
CA ALA A 121 -6.23 -22.40 -2.99
C ALA A 121 -5.55 -21.37 -3.91
N VAL A 122 -5.86 -20.10 -3.69
CA VAL A 122 -5.14 -18.98 -4.29
C VAL A 122 -4.25 -18.34 -3.24
N LEU A 123 -2.95 -18.46 -3.44
CA LEU A 123 -1.93 -17.96 -2.52
C LEU A 123 -1.49 -16.55 -2.95
N PHE A 124 -1.88 -15.57 -2.16
CA PHE A 124 -1.48 -14.18 -2.36
C PHE A 124 -0.08 -13.91 -1.80
N PRO A 125 0.69 -13.00 -2.43
CA PRO A 125 1.95 -12.57 -1.85
C PRO A 125 1.71 -11.84 -0.52
N PRO A 126 2.70 -11.82 0.41
CA PRO A 126 2.54 -11.24 1.74
C PRO A 126 2.01 -9.81 1.69
N GLY A 127 0.89 -9.57 2.41
CA GLY A 127 0.19 -8.29 2.65
C GLY A 127 -0.12 -7.48 1.40
N PRO A 128 -1.08 -6.56 1.37
CA PRO A 128 -0.99 -5.44 0.44
C PRO A 128 0.13 -4.53 0.94
N PRO A 129 1.21 -4.29 0.15
CA PRO A 129 2.27 -3.41 0.59
C PRO A 129 1.74 -1.99 0.73
N ALA A 130 2.01 -1.35 1.86
CA ALA A 130 1.72 0.08 2.01
C ALA A 130 2.77 0.89 1.23
N PRO A 131 2.40 1.98 0.53
CA PRO A 131 3.38 2.90 0.00
C PRO A 131 4.15 3.52 1.17
N GLY A 132 5.46 3.68 1.02
CA GLY A 132 6.24 4.54 1.89
C GLY A 132 6.07 5.98 1.39
N ILE A 133 6.04 6.96 2.26
CA ILE A 133 5.94 8.36 1.86
C ILE A 133 7.11 9.15 2.37
N THR A 134 7.75 9.92 1.49
CA THR A 134 8.69 10.98 1.83
C THR A 134 8.25 12.25 1.14
N MET A 135 8.51 13.39 1.76
CA MET A 135 8.18 14.68 1.18
C MET A 135 9.21 15.72 1.59
N SER A 136 9.56 16.59 0.67
CA SER A 136 10.34 17.78 0.94
C SER A 136 9.73 19.00 0.24
N ALA A 137 9.87 20.15 0.88
CA ALA A 137 9.48 21.43 0.32
C ALA A 137 10.64 22.41 0.53
N GLY A 138 10.96 23.19 -0.49
CA GLY A 138 11.95 24.25 -0.40
C GLY A 138 11.47 25.40 0.48
N GLU A 139 12.38 26.24 0.93
CA GLU A 139 12.04 27.56 1.45
C GLU A 139 11.64 28.47 0.30
N VAL A 140 10.74 29.41 0.57
CA VAL A 140 10.35 30.45 -0.39
C VAL A 140 10.96 31.77 0.05
N THR A 141 11.79 32.34 -0.79
CA THR A 141 12.33 33.70 -0.58
C THR A 141 11.79 34.61 -1.67
N PHE A 142 11.09 35.64 -1.28
CA PHE A 142 10.61 36.66 -2.19
C PHE A 142 11.65 37.77 -2.33
N ASP A 143 11.79 38.29 -3.53
CA ASP A 143 12.51 39.50 -3.79
C ASP A 143 11.71 40.75 -3.31
N VAL A 144 12.25 41.93 -3.55
CA VAL A 144 11.62 43.21 -3.14
C VAL A 144 10.31 43.49 -3.88
N ASP A 145 10.12 42.89 -5.06
CA ASP A 145 8.94 43.03 -5.91
C ASP A 145 7.87 41.96 -5.59
N GLY A 146 8.17 41.07 -4.68
CA GLY A 146 7.26 39.99 -4.27
C GLY A 146 7.20 38.78 -5.22
N ALA A 147 8.15 38.69 -6.14
CA ALA A 147 8.36 37.52 -6.96
C ALA A 147 9.26 36.46 -6.28
N SER A 148 9.19 35.25 -6.66
CA SER A 148 10.08 34.16 -6.20
C SER A 148 10.57 33.31 -7.36
N GLU A 149 11.69 32.59 -7.17
CA GLU A 149 12.21 31.63 -8.15
C GLU A 149 11.30 30.40 -8.36
N GLY A 150 10.24 30.31 -7.60
CA GLY A 150 9.30 29.20 -7.61
C GLY A 150 9.49 28.27 -6.40
N PHE A 151 8.38 27.79 -5.89
CA PHE A 151 8.30 26.88 -4.77
C PHE A 151 8.36 25.42 -5.24
N LEU A 152 9.39 24.70 -4.83
CA LEU A 152 9.61 23.31 -5.22
C LEU A 152 9.10 22.35 -4.13
N VAL A 153 8.21 21.44 -4.52
CA VAL A 153 7.73 20.34 -3.67
C VAL A 153 8.09 19.02 -4.31
N ARG A 154 8.62 18.10 -3.52
CA ARG A 154 8.92 16.72 -3.92
C ARG A 154 8.12 15.75 -3.09
N LEU A 155 7.51 14.76 -3.74
CA LEU A 155 6.79 13.65 -3.12
C LEU A 155 7.41 12.34 -3.58
N GLY A 156 7.98 11.57 -2.65
CA GLY A 156 8.63 10.30 -2.92
C GLY A 156 7.84 9.12 -2.36
N ASN A 157 7.88 8.01 -3.11
CA ASN A 157 7.33 6.74 -2.69
C ASN A 157 8.47 5.76 -2.36
N THR A 158 8.76 5.57 -1.09
CA THR A 158 9.79 4.65 -0.59
C THR A 158 9.26 3.24 -0.32
N GLY A 159 7.96 3.00 -0.57
CA GLY A 159 7.33 1.70 -0.40
C GLY A 159 7.56 0.75 -1.58
N ARG A 160 6.88 -0.37 -1.58
CA ARG A 160 6.97 -1.42 -2.61
C ARG A 160 5.77 -1.44 -3.58
N ALA A 161 4.74 -0.61 -3.34
CA ALA A 161 3.57 -0.48 -4.20
C ALA A 161 3.59 0.86 -4.91
N ASP A 162 3.27 0.85 -6.20
CA ASP A 162 2.99 2.06 -6.96
C ASP A 162 1.72 2.73 -6.41
N ALA A 163 1.69 4.07 -6.38
CA ALA A 163 0.59 4.81 -5.80
C ALA A 163 0.29 6.08 -6.60
N SER A 164 -0.97 6.45 -6.71
CA SER A 164 -1.35 7.76 -7.20
C SER A 164 -0.98 8.82 -6.16
N GLY A 165 -0.19 9.82 -6.58
CA GLY A 165 0.31 10.88 -5.73
C GLY A 165 -0.37 12.21 -5.98
N TRP A 166 -0.64 12.97 -4.92
CA TRP A 166 -1.02 14.37 -5.01
C TRP A 166 -0.51 15.16 -3.82
N VAL A 167 -0.35 16.46 -4.02
CA VAL A 167 0.03 17.39 -2.97
C VAL A 167 -0.97 18.53 -2.89
N ASP A 168 -1.33 18.92 -1.67
CA ASP A 168 -2.07 20.15 -1.35
C ASP A 168 -1.09 21.14 -0.74
N VAL A 169 -0.92 22.30 -1.37
CA VAL A 169 -0.09 23.40 -0.87
C VAL A 169 -1.01 24.44 -0.25
N LEU A 170 -0.76 24.76 1.01
CA LEU A 170 -1.48 25.78 1.78
C LEU A 170 -0.54 26.95 2.01
N LEU A 171 -0.90 28.10 1.48
CA LEU A 171 -0.16 29.35 1.56
C LEU A 171 -0.80 30.29 2.59
N PRO A 172 -0.05 31.16 3.27
CA PRO A 172 -0.61 32.18 4.14
C PRO A 172 -1.35 33.24 3.33
N ALA A 173 -2.16 34.05 4.02
CA ALA A 173 -2.88 35.16 3.41
C ALA A 173 -1.91 36.15 2.71
N GLY A 174 -2.27 36.57 1.51
CA GLY A 174 -1.46 37.44 0.68
C GLY A 174 -0.34 36.77 -0.11
N VAL A 175 -0.19 35.48 -0.03
CA VAL A 175 0.69 34.65 -0.88
C VAL A 175 -0.17 33.75 -1.76
N THR A 176 0.07 33.78 -3.07
CA THR A 176 -0.75 33.00 -4.04
C THR A 176 0.11 32.36 -5.11
N VAL A 177 -0.41 31.26 -5.70
CA VAL A 177 0.15 30.67 -6.92
C VAL A 177 -0.43 31.44 -8.10
N THR A 178 0.43 32.10 -8.89
CA THR A 178 -0.02 32.95 -10.00
C THR A 178 -0.56 32.16 -11.18
N THR A 179 0.18 31.14 -11.60
CA THR A 179 -0.19 30.28 -12.73
C THR A 179 0.06 28.83 -12.33
N PRO A 180 -0.99 28.11 -11.89
CA PRO A 180 -0.83 26.69 -11.57
C PRO A 180 -0.29 25.91 -12.78
N PRO A 181 0.79 25.12 -12.61
CA PRO A 181 1.31 24.30 -13.69
C PRO A 181 0.33 23.17 -14.06
N ALA A 182 0.58 22.46 -15.16
CA ALA A 182 -0.21 21.33 -15.59
C ALA A 182 -0.38 20.31 -14.46
N GLY A 183 -1.60 19.79 -14.26
CA GLY A 183 -1.94 18.88 -13.15
C GLY A 183 -2.22 19.60 -11.82
N CYS A 184 -2.10 20.93 -11.75
CA CYS A 184 -2.43 21.69 -10.56
C CYS A 184 -3.68 22.54 -10.76
N VAL A 185 -4.51 22.64 -9.73
CA VAL A 185 -5.72 23.46 -9.70
C VAL A 185 -5.77 24.29 -8.40
N ALA A 186 -6.22 25.53 -8.50
CA ALA A 186 -6.49 26.34 -7.33
C ALA A 186 -7.79 25.83 -6.67
N ALA A 187 -7.65 25.17 -5.53
CA ALA A 187 -8.79 24.66 -4.76
C ALA A 187 -9.43 25.74 -3.87
N ALA A 188 -8.67 26.78 -3.50
CA ALA A 188 -9.11 27.99 -2.81
C ALA A 188 -8.06 29.08 -3.03
N ALA A 189 -8.33 30.32 -2.58
CA ALA A 189 -7.41 31.45 -2.73
C ALA A 189 -6.00 31.18 -2.16
N THR A 190 -5.92 30.38 -1.08
CA THR A 190 -4.66 30.03 -0.40
C THR A 190 -4.33 28.53 -0.51
N ARG A 191 -5.05 27.78 -1.34
CA ARG A 191 -4.84 26.33 -1.47
C ARG A 191 -4.76 25.91 -2.93
N THR A 192 -3.65 25.29 -3.29
CA THR A 192 -3.44 24.69 -4.61
C THR A 192 -3.26 23.19 -4.46
N ARG A 193 -4.01 22.41 -5.25
CA ARG A 193 -3.87 20.97 -5.35
C ARG A 193 -3.18 20.61 -6.64
N CYS A 194 -2.17 19.73 -6.56
CA CYS A 194 -1.45 19.18 -7.70
C CYS A 194 -1.54 17.67 -7.73
N GLU A 195 -1.97 17.12 -8.86
CA GLU A 195 -1.96 15.68 -9.14
C GLU A 195 -0.62 15.33 -9.81
N LEU A 196 0.14 14.45 -9.18
CA LEU A 196 1.46 14.04 -9.64
C LEU A 196 1.39 12.73 -10.49
N GLY A 197 0.18 12.19 -10.69
CA GLY A 197 0.00 10.92 -11.36
C GLY A 197 0.51 9.73 -10.52
N THR A 198 1.03 8.70 -11.19
CA THR A 198 1.54 7.49 -10.52
C THR A 198 2.98 7.68 -10.09
N VAL A 199 3.20 7.76 -8.78
CA VAL A 199 4.53 7.75 -8.16
C VAL A 199 4.94 6.29 -7.95
N ARG A 200 5.85 5.80 -8.78
CA ARG A 200 6.32 4.41 -8.73
C ARG A 200 7.10 4.13 -7.46
N SER A 201 7.13 2.86 -7.04
CA SER A 201 8.00 2.38 -5.97
C SER A 201 9.45 2.86 -6.16
N GLY A 202 10.04 3.46 -5.12
CA GLY A 202 11.39 4.01 -5.13
C GLY A 202 11.58 5.28 -5.97
N ARG A 203 10.51 5.90 -6.48
CA ARG A 203 10.58 7.14 -7.28
C ARG A 203 10.07 8.34 -6.52
N THR A 204 10.49 9.50 -6.99
CA THR A 204 10.09 10.81 -6.49
C THR A 204 9.60 11.64 -7.66
N GLU A 205 8.45 12.28 -7.48
CA GLU A 205 7.90 13.26 -8.42
C GLU A 205 8.03 14.64 -7.81
N GLU A 206 8.19 15.64 -8.67
CA GLU A 206 8.36 17.01 -8.24
C GLU A 206 7.41 17.96 -8.97
N VAL A 207 7.00 19.01 -8.27
CA VAL A 207 6.21 20.10 -8.83
C VAL A 207 6.81 21.42 -8.39
N ARG A 208 6.96 22.34 -9.34
CA ARG A 208 7.40 23.73 -9.10
C ARG A 208 6.23 24.66 -9.30
N LEU A 209 5.93 25.44 -8.28
CA LEU A 209 4.81 26.38 -8.23
C LEU A 209 5.33 27.81 -8.28
N PRO A 210 4.95 28.63 -9.27
CA PRO A 210 5.26 30.05 -9.26
C PRO A 210 4.37 30.72 -8.19
N VAL A 211 4.99 31.32 -7.18
CA VAL A 211 4.30 31.99 -6.09
C VAL A 211 4.63 33.49 -6.07
N THR A 212 3.66 34.31 -5.70
CA THR A 212 3.84 35.73 -5.51
C THR A 212 3.26 36.19 -4.16
N ALA A 213 3.79 37.25 -3.63
CA ALA A 213 3.34 37.83 -2.37
C ALA A 213 2.90 39.27 -2.53
N THR A 214 1.85 39.67 -1.81
CA THR A 214 1.44 41.07 -1.71
C THR A 214 2.42 41.85 -0.85
N PRO A 215 2.53 43.19 -1.03
CA PRO A 215 3.40 44.04 -0.19
C PRO A 215 3.10 43.90 1.31
N GLN A 216 1.85 43.64 1.67
CA GLN A 216 1.48 43.39 3.08
C GLN A 216 2.03 42.07 3.61
N ALA A 217 1.96 40.99 2.82
CA ALA A 217 2.55 39.72 3.20
C ALA A 217 4.07 39.80 3.36
N LEU A 218 4.75 40.52 2.46
CA LEU A 218 6.20 40.76 2.56
C LEU A 218 6.57 41.49 3.86
N ARG A 219 5.80 42.52 4.26
CA ARG A 219 6.04 43.22 5.54
C ARG A 219 5.77 42.36 6.76
N SER A 220 4.98 41.31 6.63
CA SER A 220 4.66 40.37 7.72
C SER A 220 5.59 39.16 7.76
N ALA A 221 6.59 39.07 6.88
CA ALA A 221 7.57 38.00 6.86
C ALA A 221 8.42 38.01 8.18
N PRO A 222 8.83 36.81 8.69
CA PRO A 222 8.67 35.50 8.09
C PRO A 222 7.27 34.92 8.28
N LEU A 223 6.76 34.25 7.24
CA LEU A 223 5.48 33.57 7.22
C LEU A 223 5.70 32.05 7.15
N SER A 224 4.65 31.29 7.38
CA SER A 224 4.69 29.83 7.27
C SER A 224 3.58 29.32 6.37
N GLY A 225 3.92 28.37 5.50
CA GLY A 225 3.00 27.58 4.73
C GLY A 225 3.04 26.11 5.13
N ALA A 226 2.15 25.31 4.56
CA ALA A 226 2.13 23.85 4.78
C ALA A 226 1.94 23.11 3.45
N VAL A 227 2.52 21.94 3.35
CA VAL A 227 2.30 20.98 2.26
C VAL A 227 1.76 19.69 2.85
N ILE A 228 0.72 19.17 2.21
CA ILE A 228 0.13 17.87 2.55
C ILE A 228 0.28 16.96 1.33
N GLY A 229 1.12 15.93 1.44
CA GLY A 229 1.28 14.90 0.42
C GLY A 229 0.44 13.68 0.74
N ARG A 230 -0.07 13.03 -0.31
CA ARG A 230 -0.78 11.75 -0.20
C ARG A 230 -0.33 10.79 -1.30
N LEU A 231 -0.22 9.53 -0.92
CA LEU A 231 0.00 8.41 -1.83
C LEU A 231 -1.13 7.39 -1.64
N ASN A 232 -1.88 7.13 -2.71
CA ASN A 232 -2.99 6.18 -2.72
C ASN A 232 -2.65 5.03 -3.67
N PRO A 233 -2.27 3.85 -3.15
CA PRO A 233 -1.99 2.69 -3.96
C PRO A 233 -3.30 2.09 -4.51
N ARG A 234 -3.22 1.40 -5.65
CA ARG A 234 -4.37 0.66 -6.20
C ARG A 234 -4.91 -0.34 -5.18
N ASN A 235 -4.02 -1.04 -4.50
CA ASN A 235 -4.32 -2.03 -3.48
C ASN A 235 -3.56 -1.68 -2.19
N GLY A 236 -4.25 -1.65 -1.06
CA GLY A 236 -3.65 -1.35 0.23
C GLY A 236 -4.11 -0.01 0.84
N ALA A 237 -3.47 0.40 1.92
CA ALA A 237 -3.80 1.61 2.65
C ALA A 237 -3.08 2.84 2.07
N ASP A 238 -3.79 3.96 1.99
CA ASP A 238 -3.22 5.26 1.66
C ASP A 238 -2.21 5.74 2.73
N ARG A 239 -1.32 6.63 2.31
CA ARG A 239 -0.37 7.32 3.19
C ARG A 239 -0.49 8.82 3.02
N ARG A 240 -0.38 9.52 4.14
CA ARG A 240 -0.41 10.98 4.20
C ARG A 240 0.78 11.48 5.01
N MET A 241 1.39 12.57 4.55
CA MET A 241 2.45 13.31 5.25
C MET A 241 2.14 14.80 5.16
N GLN A 242 2.48 15.54 6.20
CA GLN A 242 2.39 16.99 6.23
C GLN A 242 3.71 17.56 6.72
N LEU A 243 4.14 18.64 6.11
CA LEU A 243 5.28 19.44 6.57
C LEU A 243 4.97 20.94 6.43
N SER A 244 5.63 21.74 7.26
CA SER A 244 5.59 23.19 7.17
C SER A 244 6.87 23.69 6.51
N PHE A 245 6.77 24.79 5.79
CA PHE A 245 7.90 25.47 5.17
C PHE A 245 7.88 26.96 5.51
N ARG A 246 9.06 27.58 5.47
CA ARG A 246 9.24 28.98 5.77
C ARG A 246 9.14 29.82 4.51
N ILE A 247 8.61 31.01 4.66
CA ILE A 247 8.50 32.04 3.64
C ILE A 247 9.18 33.30 4.18
N THR A 248 10.20 33.79 3.47
CA THR A 248 11.00 34.97 3.82
C THR A 248 10.93 36.00 2.70
N ALA A 249 11.25 37.23 3.02
CA ALA A 249 11.43 38.31 2.06
C ALA A 249 12.87 38.83 2.11
N ALA A 250 13.46 39.12 0.96
CA ALA A 250 14.76 39.79 0.90
C ALA A 250 14.67 41.15 1.55
N SER A 251 15.60 41.43 2.45
CA SER A 251 15.71 42.77 3.04
C SER A 251 16.47 43.70 2.10
N PRO A 252 16.00 44.89 1.82
CA PRO A 252 16.72 45.87 0.96
C PRO A 252 18.12 46.22 1.51
N GLU A 253 18.37 46.03 2.80
CA GLU A 253 19.68 46.28 3.40
C GLU A 253 20.77 45.28 2.99
N GLN A 254 20.42 44.08 2.53
CA GLN A 254 21.39 43.08 2.10
C GLN A 254 21.98 43.34 0.70
N LEU A 255 21.41 44.22 -0.09
CA LEU A 255 21.90 44.59 -1.42
C LEU A 255 22.91 45.77 -1.40
N ALA A 256 23.15 46.40 -0.27
CA ALA A 256 23.93 47.60 -0.15
C ALA A 256 25.34 47.44 0.48
N VAL A 257 25.84 46.22 0.66
CA VAL A 257 27.25 46.05 1.07
C VAL A 257 28.12 45.90 -0.16
N VAL A 258 28.29 47.02 -0.88
CA VAL A 258 29.49 47.20 -1.72
C VAL A 258 30.64 47.36 -0.72
N PRO A 259 31.64 46.45 -0.67
CA PRO A 259 32.79 46.66 0.19
C PRO A 259 33.48 47.96 -0.24
N PRO A 260 33.83 48.86 0.70
CA PRO A 260 34.55 50.06 0.37
C PRO A 260 35.85 49.70 -0.38
N PRO A 261 36.29 50.51 -1.37
CA PRO A 261 37.52 50.24 -2.11
C PRO A 261 38.66 50.12 -1.12
N ALA A 262 39.39 49.03 -1.21
CA ALA A 262 40.56 48.74 -0.38
C ALA A 262 41.57 49.86 -0.59
N THR A 263 41.64 50.80 0.35
CA THR A 263 42.79 51.71 0.50
C THR A 263 43.99 50.85 0.93
N SER A 264 44.96 50.75 0.07
CA SER A 264 46.22 50.05 0.37
C SER A 264 46.87 50.63 1.64
N PRO A 265 47.14 49.82 2.65
CA PRO A 265 47.89 50.31 3.80
C PRO A 265 49.35 50.38 3.44
N SER A 266 49.93 51.58 3.63
CA SER A 266 51.36 51.85 3.71
C SER A 266 51.98 50.97 4.80
N LEU A 267 53.07 50.29 4.49
CA LEU A 267 53.86 49.52 5.42
C LEU A 267 54.43 50.43 6.51
N PRO A 268 54.29 50.09 7.83
CA PRO A 268 55.18 50.57 8.85
C PRO A 268 56.32 49.59 9.12
N PRO A 269 57.44 50.06 9.66
CA PRO A 269 58.70 49.32 9.79
C PRO A 269 58.65 48.31 10.95
N ALA A 270 59.51 47.28 10.78
CA ALA A 270 59.74 46.17 11.70
C ALA A 270 60.11 46.61 13.14
N GLY A 271 59.47 45.96 14.12
CA GLY A 271 59.82 46.11 15.55
C GLY A 271 59.11 45.10 16.43
N ALA A 272 59.85 44.02 16.80
CA ALA A 272 59.83 43.20 18.00
C ALA A 272 58.53 42.72 18.63
N ALA A 273 58.24 41.41 18.55
CA ALA A 273 58.02 40.33 19.51
C ALA A 273 57.29 40.58 20.86
N PRO A 274 56.91 39.46 21.58
CA PRO A 274 55.88 38.45 21.37
C PRO A 274 54.86 38.46 22.54
N GLY A 275 53.68 37.91 22.35
CA GLY A 275 52.77 37.75 23.49
C GLY A 275 51.40 37.17 23.13
N ASP A 276 51.15 35.98 23.62
CA ASP A 276 49.89 35.35 23.99
C ASP A 276 48.98 34.81 22.89
N THR A 277 49.27 33.57 22.51
CA THR A 277 48.30 32.59 22.02
C THR A 277 47.58 31.95 23.22
N GLY A 278 46.41 32.39 23.57
CA GLY A 278 45.60 31.77 24.60
C GLY A 278 44.12 32.08 24.45
N GLY A 279 43.33 31.21 23.81
CA GLY A 279 41.91 31.42 23.90
C GLY A 279 40.93 30.68 22.98
N SER A 280 41.36 29.78 22.10
CA SER A 280 40.39 29.09 21.25
C SER A 280 40.20 27.58 21.49
N LEU A 281 40.97 26.96 22.38
CA LEU A 281 40.87 25.50 22.60
C LEU A 281 39.86 25.07 23.67
N SER A 282 39.31 25.97 24.48
CA SER A 282 38.35 25.62 25.55
C SER A 282 36.93 25.38 25.06
N ARG A 283 36.48 26.06 24.01
CA ARG A 283 35.11 25.88 23.48
C ARG A 283 34.94 24.57 22.70
N GLN A 284 35.98 24.10 22.04
CA GLN A 284 35.91 22.85 21.26
C GLN A 284 35.92 21.61 22.16
N ARG A 285 36.60 21.64 23.33
CA ARG A 285 36.59 20.55 24.31
C ARG A 285 35.25 20.39 25.02
N THR A 286 34.55 21.48 25.31
CA THR A 286 33.22 21.44 25.94
C THR A 286 32.14 20.88 24.99
N ALA A 287 32.22 21.16 23.69
CA ALA A 287 31.29 20.63 22.70
C ALA A 287 31.48 19.10 22.50
N MET A 288 32.74 18.61 22.50
CA MET A 288 32.98 17.16 22.39
C MET A 288 32.51 16.38 23.63
N LEU A 289 32.66 16.93 24.82
CA LEU A 289 32.20 16.29 26.07
C LEU A 289 30.66 16.17 26.10
N LEU A 290 29.92 17.17 25.63
CA LEU A 290 28.45 17.10 25.57
C LEU A 290 27.93 16.05 24.58
N VAL A 291 28.58 15.89 23.43
CA VAL A 291 28.20 14.87 22.43
C VAL A 291 28.46 13.45 22.95
N THR A 292 29.58 13.22 23.62
CA THR A 292 29.92 11.90 24.19
C THR A 292 28.99 11.48 25.31
N VAL A 293 28.62 12.41 26.21
CA VAL A 293 27.66 12.14 27.30
C VAL A 293 26.27 11.84 26.76
N SER A 294 25.81 12.57 25.73
CA SER A 294 24.50 12.33 25.08
C SER A 294 24.44 10.96 24.42
N ALA A 295 25.51 10.54 23.73
CA ALA A 295 25.59 9.22 23.10
C ALA A 295 25.56 8.08 24.13
N LEU A 296 26.26 8.26 25.26
CA LEU A 296 26.29 7.26 26.34
C LEU A 296 24.92 7.08 27.00
N LEU A 297 24.21 8.17 27.25
CA LEU A 297 22.84 8.13 27.79
C LEU A 297 21.84 7.44 26.85
N ALA A 298 21.95 7.65 25.53
CA ALA A 298 21.13 6.98 24.54
C ALA A 298 21.36 5.46 24.54
N VAL A 299 22.59 5.00 24.60
CA VAL A 299 22.94 3.56 24.66
C VAL A 299 22.40 2.91 25.94
N ILE A 300 22.48 3.58 27.08
CA ILE A 300 21.93 3.08 28.35
C ILE A 300 20.40 2.99 28.28
N ALA A 301 19.73 3.99 27.70
CA ALA A 301 18.27 3.98 27.55
C ALA A 301 17.78 2.82 26.66
N VAL A 302 18.45 2.55 25.54
CA VAL A 302 18.15 1.43 24.65
C VAL A 302 18.43 0.09 25.36
N GLY A 303 19.53 -0.02 26.13
CA GLY A 303 19.85 -1.22 26.89
C GLY A 303 18.79 -1.55 27.96
N LEU A 304 18.29 -0.55 28.67
CA LEU A 304 17.24 -0.72 29.67
C LEU A 304 15.88 -1.09 29.06
N ALA A 305 15.55 -0.51 27.92
CA ALA A 305 14.31 -0.83 27.20
C ALA A 305 14.31 -2.28 26.70
N THR A 306 15.41 -2.75 26.13
CA THR A 306 15.55 -4.15 25.66
C THR A 306 15.54 -5.16 26.81
N ALA A 307 16.16 -4.83 27.96
CA ALA A 307 16.14 -5.69 29.16
C ALA A 307 14.70 -5.82 29.74
N ARG A 308 13.92 -4.73 29.75
CA ARG A 308 12.52 -4.76 30.19
C ARG A 308 11.64 -5.59 29.24
N LEU A 309 11.88 -5.49 27.93
CA LEU A 309 11.15 -6.27 26.94
C LEU A 309 11.43 -7.78 27.09
N ARG A 310 12.69 -8.17 27.28
CA ARG A 310 13.07 -9.57 27.52
C ARG A 310 12.45 -10.13 28.81
N ARG A 311 12.37 -9.37 29.90
CA ARG A 311 11.68 -9.80 31.12
C ARG A 311 10.18 -10.03 30.94
N ARG A 312 9.49 -9.22 30.12
CA ARG A 312 8.08 -9.44 29.82
C ARG A 312 7.83 -10.69 28.99
N ILE A 313 8.70 -10.99 28.03
CA ILE A 313 8.59 -12.19 27.18
C ILE A 313 8.87 -13.47 28.01
N SER A 314 9.78 -13.41 28.96
CA SER A 314 10.07 -14.55 29.86
C SER A 314 8.94 -14.83 30.85
N ALA A 315 8.27 -13.79 31.35
CA ALA A 315 7.11 -13.93 32.24
C ALA A 315 5.88 -14.54 31.57
N SER A 316 5.75 -14.36 30.24
CA SER A 316 4.64 -14.95 29.46
C SER A 316 4.85 -16.43 29.12
N ARG A 317 6.07 -16.96 29.28
CA ARG A 317 6.41 -18.38 29.00
C ARG A 317 6.27 -19.30 30.20
N THR A 318 6.20 -18.79 31.43
CA THR A 318 6.07 -19.59 32.63
C THR A 318 4.65 -19.77 33.17
N GLY A 319 3.62 -19.18 32.48
CA GLY A 319 2.22 -19.30 32.86
C GLY A 319 1.39 -20.36 32.11
N GLY A 320 2.02 -21.25 31.35
CA GLY A 320 1.32 -22.18 30.45
C GLY A 320 1.61 -23.66 30.65
N ALA A 321 1.85 -24.13 31.88
CA ALA A 321 1.98 -25.56 32.13
C ALA A 321 1.47 -25.87 33.53
N GLU A 322 0.17 -26.02 33.68
CA GLU A 322 -0.46 -26.88 34.66
C GLU A 322 -1.99 -26.79 34.49
N THR A 323 -2.59 -27.82 33.95
CA THR A 323 -3.81 -28.43 34.40
C THR A 323 -4.40 -29.26 33.25
N THR A 324 -4.04 -30.52 33.17
CA THR A 324 -4.87 -31.52 32.53
C THR A 324 -4.66 -32.85 33.26
N ALA A 325 -5.51 -33.17 34.18
CA ALA A 325 -5.89 -34.53 34.56
C ALA A 325 -6.99 -34.46 35.64
N ALA A 326 -8.22 -34.74 35.23
CA ALA A 326 -9.25 -35.40 36.08
C ALA A 326 -10.50 -35.66 35.24
N THR A 327 -10.61 -36.90 34.77
CA THR A 327 -11.62 -37.86 35.24
C THR A 327 -12.98 -37.78 34.56
N LEU A 328 -13.21 -38.81 33.75
CA LEU A 328 -14.50 -39.36 33.30
C LEU A 328 -15.51 -39.46 34.46
N GLY A 329 -16.70 -38.96 34.26
CA GLY A 329 -17.89 -39.24 35.08
C GLY A 329 -19.10 -39.16 34.18
N ILE A 330 -19.60 -40.31 33.81
CA ILE A 330 -20.89 -40.55 33.16
C ILE A 330 -21.96 -40.38 34.24
N GLU A 331 -22.97 -39.51 34.05
CA GLU A 331 -24.31 -39.79 34.62
C GLU A 331 -25.38 -39.07 33.80
N ALA A 332 -26.34 -39.87 33.44
CA ALA A 332 -27.58 -39.53 32.74
C ALA A 332 -28.62 -38.95 33.70
N ASN A 333 -29.49 -38.13 33.20
CA ASN A 333 -30.94 -38.15 33.41
C ASN A 333 -31.60 -36.81 33.77
N GLN A 334 -32.37 -36.35 32.81
CA GLN A 334 -33.75 -35.82 32.87
C GLN A 334 -34.05 -34.38 33.38
N PRO A 335 -35.31 -33.93 33.12
CA PRO A 335 -35.56 -32.68 32.37
C PRO A 335 -36.41 -31.67 33.17
N LEU A 336 -36.88 -30.65 32.48
CA LEU A 336 -38.01 -29.74 32.81
C LEU A 336 -37.67 -28.36 33.41
N GLY A 337 -38.10 -27.38 32.66
CA GLY A 337 -38.82 -26.28 33.30
C GLY A 337 -38.30 -24.87 32.99
N GLY A 338 -39.08 -24.12 32.23
CA GLY A 338 -39.25 -22.70 32.52
C GLY A 338 -38.71 -21.67 31.52
N VAL A 339 -39.55 -21.26 30.61
CA VAL A 339 -39.52 -19.95 29.95
C VAL A 339 -39.83 -18.87 31.02
N PRO A 340 -39.22 -17.68 30.97
CA PRO A 340 -40.05 -16.57 30.49
C PRO A 340 -39.41 -15.66 29.45
N GLU A 341 -40.24 -15.30 28.54
CA GLU A 341 -40.29 -14.15 27.66
C GLU A 341 -39.85 -12.84 28.36
N SER A 342 -39.03 -12.05 27.66
CA SER A 342 -39.13 -10.59 27.76
C SER A 342 -38.72 -9.93 26.45
N ASP A 343 -39.70 -9.38 25.86
CA ASP A 343 -39.83 -8.31 24.89
C ASP A 343 -38.72 -7.25 24.94
N SER A 344 -38.15 -6.94 23.82
CA SER A 344 -37.83 -5.55 23.42
C SER A 344 -37.55 -5.51 21.91
N GLY A 345 -38.61 -5.17 21.21
CA GLY A 345 -38.55 -4.88 19.77
C GLY A 345 -37.76 -3.60 19.46
N ILE A 346 -36.93 -3.66 18.47
CA ILE A 346 -36.53 -2.49 17.70
C ILE A 346 -36.70 -2.82 16.22
N TRP A 347 -37.74 -2.21 15.65
CA TRP A 347 -38.06 -2.28 14.22
C TRP A 347 -37.15 -1.36 13.42
N PHE A 348 -36.28 -1.89 12.56
CA PHE A 348 -35.73 -1.15 11.45
C PHE A 348 -36.56 -1.40 10.19
N ARG A 349 -37.32 -0.38 9.82
CA ARG A 349 -38.04 -0.29 8.54
C ARG A 349 -37.04 -0.17 7.39
N ALA A 350 -36.97 -1.18 6.57
CA ALA A 350 -36.39 -1.10 5.23
C ALA A 350 -37.27 -0.24 4.32
N ARG A 351 -36.78 0.89 3.86
CA ARG A 351 -37.35 1.67 2.76
C ARG A 351 -36.98 1.00 1.43
N ARG A 352 -37.98 0.54 0.70
CA ARG A 352 -37.88 0.21 -0.72
C ARG A 352 -37.70 1.51 -1.52
N PRO A 353 -36.83 1.59 -2.54
CA PRO A 353 -36.91 2.67 -3.51
C PRO A 353 -37.99 2.37 -4.56
N ALA A 354 -38.72 3.41 -4.92
CA ALA A 354 -39.80 3.44 -5.87
C ALA A 354 -39.30 3.17 -7.31
N ARG A 355 -40.10 2.35 -8.03
CA ARG A 355 -40.09 2.25 -9.49
C ARG A 355 -40.54 3.58 -10.09
N THR A 356 -39.76 4.16 -10.95
CA THR A 356 -40.23 5.11 -11.97
C THR A 356 -40.12 4.44 -13.33
N GLN A 357 -41.28 4.08 -13.87
CA GLN A 357 -41.55 3.95 -15.29
C GLN A 357 -41.59 5.35 -15.87
N ASP A 358 -40.85 5.58 -16.95
CA ASP A 358 -41.36 6.34 -18.12
C ASP A 358 -40.40 6.23 -19.29
N ARG A 359 -40.87 5.59 -20.35
CA ARG A 359 -40.41 5.79 -21.73
C ARG A 359 -41.15 6.99 -22.32
N PRO A 360 -40.55 7.76 -23.21
CA PRO A 360 -41.11 7.85 -24.52
C PRO A 360 -40.11 7.63 -25.66
N GLY A 361 -40.63 7.03 -26.71
CA GLY A 361 -39.96 6.78 -27.96
C GLY A 361 -39.74 8.06 -28.77
N TRP A 362 -38.76 8.00 -29.68
CA TRP A 362 -38.67 8.86 -30.86
C TRP A 362 -38.53 8.00 -32.10
N ASP A 363 -39.53 8.23 -32.98
CA ASP A 363 -39.60 7.75 -34.32
C ASP A 363 -38.66 8.51 -35.27
N VAL A 364 -38.13 7.77 -36.18
CA VAL A 364 -37.70 7.95 -37.58
C VAL A 364 -37.84 9.36 -38.21
N ARG A 365 -36.77 9.85 -38.76
CA ARG A 365 -36.59 10.12 -40.21
C ARG A 365 -35.10 10.21 -40.55
#